data_cfc986d420e43bbb406a6e4c3cc816aa
#
_entry.id   cfc986d420e43bbb406a6e4c3cc816aa
#
_cell.length_a   1.000
_cell.length_b   1.000
_cell.length_c   1.000
_cell.angle_alpha   90.00
_cell.angle_beta   90.00
_cell.angle_gamma   90.00
#
_symmetry.space_group_name_H-M   'P 1'
#
loop_
_entity.id
_entity.type
_entity.pdbx_description
1 polymer ?
#
loop_
_entity_poly.entity_id
_entity_poly.type
_entity_poly.pdbx_seq_one_letter_code
_entity_poly.pdbx_strand_id
1 'polypeptide(L)'
;MDIKDLFKESYIGKQVTISGWVRNHRKSSNFSFIVLSDGTTINTLQVVYDTSLSNYEEINKVLVGSSLEVAGTIVESSGNQDFELKAESIKILGLADETYPIQAKRHTREFLREVGHLRTRTNLFNAVFRVRSVAAMAIHKYFQDRNYVYFHAPIITSSDCEGAGEMFQVTTLDLNRIASSGKYEPEKDFYGKTTGLTVSGQLEAETFATAFKKTYTFGPTFRAENSNTKVHASEFWMIEPEISFCDLEGDMDIMEDMLKYVVSYVLENAKDEMKFLDQFVEKGLIDKLTRLVNSKFTRIDHKDVITILKNADVKWEFEPEYGEDIAKEHEKYITEYFNGPVFIKNWPKDIKAFYMKQNEDGETVAAVDLEVPGAGELMGGSQREESYEKLVKRMDELGMNKEELSWYLDLRKYGTCVHSGFGMGFERLLIYITGIDNIRDVIPYPRTPGNCEF
;
A
#
# COMPACT_ATOMS: atom_id res chain seq x y z
N MET A 1 28.40 -11.62 -6.98
CA MET A 1 28.40 -10.71 -5.82
C MET A 1 27.41 -9.60 -6.10
N ASP A 2 26.70 -9.13 -5.11
CA ASP A 2 25.71 -8.04 -5.25
C ASP A 2 26.36 -6.68 -4.99
N ILE A 3 25.93 -5.65 -5.73
CA ILE A 3 26.38 -4.27 -5.50
C ILE A 3 26.11 -3.82 -4.06
N LYS A 4 24.98 -4.24 -3.47
CA LYS A 4 24.63 -3.95 -2.08
C LYS A 4 25.71 -4.39 -1.08
N ASP A 5 26.43 -5.47 -1.36
CA ASP A 5 27.45 -5.99 -0.45
C ASP A 5 28.69 -5.10 -0.39
N LEU A 6 29.00 -4.40 -1.47
CA LEU A 6 30.12 -3.45 -1.53
C LEU A 6 29.98 -2.27 -0.55
N PHE A 7 28.75 -1.95 -0.13
CA PHE A 7 28.47 -0.87 0.81
C PHE A 7 28.45 -1.32 2.28
N LYS A 8 28.56 -2.64 2.55
CA LYS A 8 28.56 -3.18 3.94
C LYS A 8 29.94 -3.20 4.56
N GLU A 9 30.97 -3.45 3.76
CA GLU A 9 32.37 -3.54 4.20
C GLU A 9 33.30 -3.10 3.10
N SER A 10 34.57 -2.77 3.42
CA SER A 10 35.54 -2.34 2.42
C SER A 10 36.00 -3.50 1.51
N TYR A 11 35.87 -3.28 0.23
CA TYR A 11 36.38 -4.16 -0.85
C TYR A 11 37.56 -3.56 -1.60
N ILE A 12 38.10 -2.42 -1.18
CA ILE A 12 39.23 -1.77 -1.84
C ILE A 12 40.42 -2.76 -1.94
N GLY A 13 40.96 -2.88 -3.15
CA GLY A 13 42.03 -3.82 -3.49
C GLY A 13 41.54 -5.26 -3.75
N LYS A 14 40.28 -5.59 -3.58
CA LYS A 14 39.76 -6.94 -3.87
C LYS A 14 39.25 -7.03 -5.29
N GLN A 15 39.45 -8.19 -5.92
CA GLN A 15 38.83 -8.53 -7.18
C GLN A 15 37.40 -8.99 -7.00
N VAL A 16 36.50 -8.50 -7.86
CA VAL A 16 35.05 -8.83 -7.85
C VAL A 16 34.56 -9.08 -9.28
N THR A 17 33.48 -9.85 -9.39
CA THR A 17 32.68 -9.98 -10.62
C THR A 17 31.25 -9.61 -10.32
N ILE A 18 30.72 -8.64 -11.07
CA ILE A 18 29.37 -8.07 -10.87
C ILE A 18 28.65 -8.04 -12.21
N SER A 19 27.42 -8.54 -12.20
CA SER A 19 26.51 -8.44 -13.34
C SER A 19 25.43 -7.39 -13.06
N GLY A 20 25.05 -6.62 -14.08
CA GLY A 20 24.04 -5.59 -13.90
C GLY A 20 23.66 -4.90 -15.22
N TRP A 21 22.82 -3.89 -15.09
CA TRP A 21 22.30 -3.10 -16.21
C TRP A 21 22.94 -1.71 -16.24
N VAL A 22 23.27 -1.26 -17.46
CA VAL A 22 23.81 0.06 -17.71
C VAL A 22 22.76 1.13 -17.47
N ARG A 23 23.01 2.03 -16.53
CA ARG A 23 22.15 3.18 -16.19
C ARG A 23 22.61 4.47 -16.84
N ASN A 24 23.91 4.58 -17.06
CA ASN A 24 24.54 5.67 -17.78
C ASN A 24 25.88 5.20 -18.39
N HIS A 25 26.27 5.79 -19.49
CA HIS A 25 27.54 5.50 -20.15
C HIS A 25 28.15 6.81 -20.64
N ARG A 26 29.31 7.19 -20.11
CA ARG A 26 30.05 8.40 -20.46
C ARG A 26 31.37 7.99 -21.12
N LYS A 27 31.58 8.45 -22.34
CA LYS A 27 32.79 8.18 -23.13
C LYS A 27 33.74 9.35 -23.03
N SER A 28 35.03 9.07 -22.90
CA SER A 28 36.11 10.05 -22.89
C SER A 28 37.31 9.51 -23.63
N SER A 29 38.30 10.36 -23.94
CA SER A 29 39.49 9.98 -24.71
C SER A 29 40.41 9.02 -23.97
N ASN A 30 40.53 9.12 -22.65
CA ASN A 30 41.46 8.32 -21.86
C ASN A 30 40.78 7.20 -21.08
N PHE A 31 39.66 7.52 -20.43
CA PHE A 31 38.88 6.59 -19.62
C PHE A 31 37.39 6.78 -19.92
N SER A 32 36.66 5.70 -19.98
CA SER A 32 35.20 5.70 -20.10
C SER A 32 34.56 5.19 -18.83
N PHE A 33 33.31 5.58 -18.60
CA PHE A 33 32.61 5.31 -17.35
C PHE A 33 31.25 4.71 -17.63
N ILE A 34 30.96 3.58 -17.00
CA ILE A 34 29.61 2.97 -16.98
C ILE A 34 29.09 3.05 -15.57
N VAL A 35 27.85 3.53 -15.41
CA VAL A 35 27.09 3.41 -14.16
C VAL A 35 26.27 2.15 -14.23
N LEU A 36 26.60 1.18 -13.38
CA LEU A 36 25.99 -0.15 -13.33
C LEU A 36 25.04 -0.26 -12.13
N SER A 37 23.90 -0.88 -12.34
CA SER A 37 22.94 -1.25 -11.29
C SER A 37 22.59 -2.72 -11.45
N ASP A 38 22.68 -3.49 -10.38
CA ASP A 38 22.21 -4.88 -10.33
C ASP A 38 20.80 -5.01 -9.73
N GLY A 39 20.21 -3.89 -9.32
CA GLY A 39 18.90 -3.85 -8.70
C GLY A 39 18.88 -4.26 -7.22
N THR A 40 19.98 -4.67 -6.59
CA THR A 40 20.00 -5.08 -5.17
C THR A 40 19.99 -3.90 -4.19
N THR A 41 20.29 -2.71 -4.67
CA THR A 41 20.25 -1.44 -3.94
C THR A 41 19.83 -0.30 -4.86
N ILE A 42 19.40 0.83 -4.30
CA ILE A 42 19.20 2.07 -5.07
C ILE A 42 20.55 2.69 -5.51
N ASN A 43 21.62 2.40 -4.76
CA ASN A 43 22.95 2.85 -5.10
C ASN A 43 23.46 2.14 -6.34
N THR A 44 24.34 2.80 -7.08
CA THR A 44 24.93 2.30 -8.31
C THR A 44 26.45 2.18 -8.19
N LEU A 45 27.06 1.33 -9.00
CA LEU A 45 28.50 1.16 -9.08
C LEU A 45 29.05 1.86 -10.31
N GLN A 46 30.03 2.74 -10.13
CA GLN A 46 30.80 3.26 -11.27
C GLN A 46 31.83 2.25 -11.69
N VAL A 47 31.82 1.90 -12.97
CA VAL A 47 32.82 1.07 -13.64
C VAL A 47 33.70 1.99 -14.50
N VAL A 48 35.01 1.89 -14.32
CA VAL A 48 36.01 2.63 -15.11
C VAL A 48 36.70 1.63 -16.01
N TYR A 49 36.84 1.98 -17.30
CA TYR A 49 37.55 1.16 -18.27
C TYR A 49 38.29 2.04 -19.30
N ASP A 50 39.28 1.49 -19.96
CA ASP A 50 40.10 2.15 -20.97
C ASP A 50 40.38 1.25 -22.18
N THR A 51 41.22 1.73 -23.09
CA THR A 51 41.60 1.04 -24.35
C THR A 51 42.36 -0.25 -24.15
N SER A 52 42.75 -0.62 -22.94
CA SER A 52 43.43 -1.90 -22.65
C SER A 52 42.48 -3.11 -22.75
N LEU A 53 41.18 -2.89 -22.71
CA LEU A 53 40.19 -3.97 -22.89
C LEU A 53 40.21 -4.48 -24.35
N SER A 54 40.32 -5.80 -24.54
CA SER A 54 40.34 -6.43 -25.84
C SER A 54 39.13 -6.15 -26.72
N ASN A 55 37.98 -5.88 -26.12
CA ASN A 55 36.70 -5.57 -26.77
C ASN A 55 36.26 -4.12 -26.55
N TYR A 56 37.20 -3.18 -26.34
CA TYR A 56 36.95 -1.77 -26.08
C TYR A 56 35.96 -1.14 -27.07
N GLU A 57 36.14 -1.38 -28.37
CA GLU A 57 35.28 -0.82 -29.43
C GLU A 57 33.84 -1.33 -29.36
N GLU A 58 33.65 -2.57 -28.89
CA GLU A 58 32.30 -3.13 -28.67
C GLU A 58 31.66 -2.52 -27.45
N ILE A 59 32.40 -2.45 -26.33
CA ILE A 59 31.90 -1.84 -25.08
C ILE A 59 31.56 -0.38 -25.31
N ASN A 60 32.34 0.31 -26.12
CA ASN A 60 32.08 1.73 -26.40
C ASN A 60 30.76 1.98 -27.16
N LYS A 61 30.15 0.96 -27.75
CA LYS A 61 28.85 1.02 -28.43
C LYS A 61 27.67 0.64 -27.53
N VAL A 62 27.93 0.15 -26.31
CA VAL A 62 26.89 -0.27 -25.38
C VAL A 62 25.97 0.90 -25.00
N LEU A 63 24.67 0.67 -25.06
CA LEU A 63 23.60 1.64 -24.73
C LEU A 63 23.08 1.45 -23.32
N VAL A 64 22.46 2.49 -22.81
CA VAL A 64 21.68 2.44 -21.55
C VAL A 64 20.61 1.34 -21.65
N GLY A 65 20.47 0.56 -20.60
CA GLY A 65 19.55 -0.59 -20.57
C GLY A 65 20.20 -1.93 -20.93
N SER A 66 21.40 -1.94 -21.52
CA SER A 66 22.16 -3.17 -21.77
C SER A 66 22.58 -3.85 -20.48
N SER A 67 22.76 -5.17 -20.51
CA SER A 67 23.27 -5.95 -19.38
C SER A 67 24.71 -6.40 -19.61
N LEU A 68 25.53 -6.27 -18.57
CA LEU A 68 26.95 -6.55 -18.59
C LEU A 68 27.37 -7.44 -17.41
N GLU A 69 28.43 -8.21 -17.58
CA GLU A 69 29.22 -8.79 -16.50
C GLU A 69 30.61 -8.13 -16.52
N VAL A 70 30.99 -7.57 -15.39
CA VAL A 70 32.25 -6.82 -15.23
C VAL A 70 33.10 -7.51 -14.17
N ALA A 71 34.29 -7.90 -14.50
CA ALA A 71 35.30 -8.36 -13.55
C ALA A 71 36.43 -7.33 -13.46
N GLY A 72 36.93 -7.11 -12.25
CA GLY A 72 37.99 -6.14 -11.99
C GLY A 72 38.21 -5.91 -10.50
N THR A 73 39.01 -4.89 -10.20
CA THR A 73 39.43 -4.55 -8.85
C THR A 73 38.64 -3.32 -8.34
N ILE A 74 38.12 -3.37 -7.12
CA ILE A 74 37.54 -2.20 -6.43
C ILE A 74 38.72 -1.28 -6.00
N VAL A 75 38.65 -0.03 -6.40
CA VAL A 75 39.62 1.01 -6.07
C VAL A 75 38.96 2.23 -5.45
N GLU A 76 39.75 3.02 -4.73
CA GLU A 76 39.28 4.35 -4.26
C GLU A 76 38.90 5.20 -5.46
N SER A 77 37.75 5.89 -5.38
CA SER A 77 37.36 6.78 -6.46
C SER A 77 38.02 8.15 -6.33
N SER A 78 38.42 8.70 -7.47
CA SER A 78 38.84 10.10 -7.55
C SER A 78 37.66 11.08 -7.66
N GLY A 79 36.43 10.57 -7.73
CA GLY A 79 35.21 11.34 -7.88
C GLY A 79 34.44 11.55 -6.56
N ASN A 80 33.11 11.69 -6.66
CA ASN A 80 32.24 11.95 -5.51
C ASN A 80 31.80 10.69 -4.76
N GLN A 81 32.02 9.51 -5.32
CA GLN A 81 31.72 8.22 -4.68
C GLN A 81 32.97 7.69 -3.93
N ASP A 82 32.75 6.85 -2.93
CA ASP A 82 33.81 6.31 -2.07
C ASP A 82 34.76 5.36 -2.85
N PHE A 83 34.19 4.58 -3.79
CA PHE A 83 34.94 3.59 -4.57
C PHE A 83 34.35 3.43 -5.97
N GLU A 84 35.13 2.80 -6.84
CA GLU A 84 34.74 2.43 -8.20
C GLU A 84 35.35 1.09 -8.60
N LEU A 85 34.77 0.44 -9.61
CA LEU A 85 35.27 -0.82 -10.16
C LEU A 85 36.17 -0.51 -11.38
N LYS A 86 37.48 -0.70 -11.24
CA LYS A 86 38.42 -0.68 -12.37
C LYS A 86 38.31 -2.00 -13.12
N ALA A 87 37.69 -1.95 -14.30
CA ALA A 87 37.41 -3.13 -15.09
C ALA A 87 38.69 -3.73 -15.71
N GLU A 88 38.84 -5.03 -15.57
CA GLU A 88 39.87 -5.86 -16.25
C GLU A 88 39.24 -6.65 -17.40
N SER A 89 37.95 -6.97 -17.29
CA SER A 89 37.16 -7.53 -18.39
C SER A 89 35.70 -7.11 -18.30
N ILE A 90 35.08 -6.88 -19.44
CA ILE A 90 33.65 -6.60 -19.58
C ILE A 90 33.08 -7.53 -20.64
N LYS A 91 32.07 -8.31 -20.23
CA LYS A 91 31.31 -9.19 -21.11
C LYS A 91 29.93 -8.61 -21.33
N ILE A 92 29.52 -8.47 -22.57
CA ILE A 92 28.16 -8.09 -22.93
C ILE A 92 27.26 -9.32 -22.79
N LEU A 93 26.26 -9.25 -21.94
CA LEU A 93 25.24 -10.29 -21.75
C LEU A 93 24.03 -10.06 -22.66
N GLY A 94 23.65 -8.79 -22.85
CA GLY A 94 22.56 -8.41 -23.74
C GLY A 94 22.61 -6.93 -24.10
N LEU A 95 22.46 -6.60 -25.36
CA LEU A 95 22.41 -5.22 -25.82
C LEU A 95 20.99 -4.67 -25.76
N ALA A 96 20.87 -3.42 -25.33
CA ALA A 96 19.64 -2.66 -25.49
C ALA A 96 19.55 -2.12 -26.93
N ASP A 97 18.33 -2.09 -27.44
CA ASP A 97 17.99 -1.45 -28.70
C ASP A 97 17.97 0.09 -28.57
N GLU A 98 18.17 0.82 -29.66
CA GLU A 98 18.14 2.28 -29.69
C GLU A 98 16.77 2.87 -29.30
N THR A 99 15.72 2.08 -29.43
CA THR A 99 14.34 2.45 -29.03
C THR A 99 14.08 2.33 -27.52
N TYR A 100 15.09 1.89 -26.71
CA TYR A 100 14.92 1.79 -25.27
C TYR A 100 14.45 3.11 -24.66
N PRO A 101 13.24 3.18 -24.05
CA PRO A 101 12.60 4.44 -23.74
C PRO A 101 13.17 5.14 -22.48
N ILE A 102 13.78 4.36 -21.55
CA ILE A 102 14.29 4.90 -20.29
C ILE A 102 15.74 5.30 -20.45
N GLN A 103 15.99 6.57 -20.64
CA GLN A 103 17.31 7.13 -20.83
C GLN A 103 17.86 7.74 -19.52
N ALA A 104 19.15 8.08 -19.49
CA ALA A 104 19.84 8.69 -18.34
C ALA A 104 19.42 10.17 -18.14
N LYS A 105 18.11 10.42 -18.01
CA LYS A 105 17.48 11.73 -17.76
C LYS A 105 16.29 11.58 -16.84
N ARG A 106 15.78 12.69 -16.33
CA ARG A 106 14.52 12.69 -15.57
C ARG A 106 13.34 12.42 -16.51
N HIS A 107 12.49 11.49 -16.12
CA HIS A 107 11.21 11.18 -16.77
C HIS A 107 10.04 11.61 -15.89
N THR A 108 8.91 12.01 -16.51
CA THR A 108 7.68 12.26 -15.77
C THR A 108 7.05 10.95 -15.33
N ARG A 109 6.24 10.98 -14.27
CA ARG A 109 5.53 9.77 -13.79
C ARG A 109 4.47 9.32 -14.79
N GLU A 110 3.84 10.25 -15.50
CA GLU A 110 2.88 9.98 -16.58
C GLU A 110 3.52 9.12 -17.67
N PHE A 111 4.65 9.56 -18.21
CA PHE A 111 5.40 8.78 -19.20
C PHE A 111 5.81 7.39 -18.66
N LEU A 112 6.24 7.31 -17.39
CA LEU A 112 6.63 6.03 -16.79
C LEU A 112 5.45 5.08 -16.57
N ARG A 113 4.22 5.57 -16.51
CA ARG A 113 3.02 4.73 -16.51
C ARG A 113 2.75 4.11 -17.89
N GLU A 114 3.04 4.84 -18.99
CA GLU A 114 2.92 4.32 -20.35
C GLU A 114 3.89 3.16 -20.63
N VAL A 115 5.07 3.18 -20.00
CA VAL A 115 6.08 2.12 -20.07
C VAL A 115 6.15 1.33 -18.75
N GLY A 116 5.01 0.99 -18.16
CA GLY A 116 4.86 0.41 -16.83
C GLY A 116 5.77 -0.79 -16.56
N HIS A 117 5.93 -1.67 -17.54
CA HIS A 117 6.81 -2.86 -17.47
C HIS A 117 8.32 -2.53 -17.37
N LEU A 118 8.73 -1.31 -17.71
CA LEU A 118 10.13 -0.86 -17.62
C LEU A 118 10.38 0.16 -16.49
N ARG A 119 9.33 0.77 -15.92
CA ARG A 119 9.47 1.87 -14.96
C ARG A 119 10.24 1.51 -13.70
N THR A 120 10.25 0.21 -13.32
CA THR A 120 11.04 -0.30 -12.19
C THR A 120 12.56 -0.15 -12.39
N ARG A 121 13.01 0.07 -13.63
CA ARG A 121 14.41 0.35 -13.94
C ARG A 121 14.82 1.80 -13.63
N THR A 122 13.90 2.66 -13.14
CA THR A 122 14.21 4.00 -12.66
C THR A 122 14.51 4.01 -11.16
N ASN A 123 15.30 4.99 -10.69
CA ASN A 123 15.60 5.10 -9.26
C ASN A 123 14.33 5.35 -8.44
N LEU A 124 13.40 6.15 -8.96
CA LEU A 124 12.13 6.43 -8.28
C LEU A 124 11.36 5.15 -7.98
N PHE A 125 11.06 4.35 -9.00
CA PHE A 125 10.28 3.14 -8.81
C PHE A 125 11.07 2.00 -8.16
N ASN A 126 12.39 1.99 -8.27
CA ASN A 126 13.23 1.10 -7.46
C ASN A 126 13.06 1.42 -5.97
N ALA A 127 13.15 2.70 -5.59
CA ALA A 127 12.94 3.13 -4.20
C ALA A 127 11.52 2.80 -3.71
N VAL A 128 10.49 3.18 -4.46
CA VAL A 128 9.08 2.97 -4.08
C VAL A 128 8.78 1.48 -3.85
N PHE A 129 9.17 0.60 -4.78
CA PHE A 129 8.84 -0.82 -4.66
C PHE A 129 9.72 -1.56 -3.66
N ARG A 130 10.92 -1.05 -3.33
CA ARG A 130 11.69 -1.55 -2.19
C ARG A 130 11.01 -1.17 -0.87
N VAL A 131 10.59 0.08 -0.73
CA VAL A 131 9.81 0.52 0.45
C VAL A 131 8.52 -0.30 0.57
N ARG A 132 7.79 -0.55 -0.55
CA ARG A 132 6.61 -1.43 -0.56
C ARG A 132 6.94 -2.81 -0.01
N SER A 133 8.03 -3.42 -0.46
CA SER A 133 8.45 -4.76 0.00
C SER A 133 8.81 -4.76 1.48
N VAL A 134 9.56 -3.76 1.96
CA VAL A 134 9.95 -3.64 3.37
C VAL A 134 8.74 -3.41 4.26
N ALA A 135 7.81 -2.54 3.84
CA ALA A 135 6.57 -2.27 4.58
C ALA A 135 5.67 -3.50 4.67
N ALA A 136 5.52 -4.28 3.59
CA ALA A 136 4.74 -5.53 3.61
C ALA A 136 5.30 -6.53 4.63
N MET A 137 6.63 -6.71 4.66
CA MET A 137 7.28 -7.60 5.62
C MET A 137 7.20 -7.06 7.06
N ALA A 138 7.24 -5.74 7.24
CA ALA A 138 7.04 -5.11 8.55
C ALA A 138 5.63 -5.40 9.11
N ILE A 139 4.60 -5.34 8.27
CA ILE A 139 3.22 -5.66 8.65
C ILE A 139 3.13 -7.13 9.09
N HIS A 140 3.62 -8.06 8.27
CA HIS A 140 3.63 -9.48 8.65
C HIS A 140 4.39 -9.71 9.95
N LYS A 141 5.57 -9.10 10.11
CA LYS A 141 6.38 -9.22 11.31
C LYS A 141 5.68 -8.66 12.54
N TYR A 142 5.02 -7.51 12.42
CA TYR A 142 4.24 -6.90 13.52
C TYR A 142 3.22 -7.88 14.09
N PHE A 143 2.41 -8.47 13.22
CA PHE A 143 1.34 -9.37 13.64
C PHE A 143 1.88 -10.74 14.11
N GLN A 144 2.84 -11.33 13.40
CA GLN A 144 3.40 -12.63 13.77
C GLN A 144 4.13 -12.60 15.11
N ASP A 145 4.92 -11.57 15.39
CA ASP A 145 5.62 -11.40 16.67
C ASP A 145 4.65 -11.21 17.86
N ARG A 146 3.38 -10.85 17.59
CA ARG A 146 2.29 -10.66 18.58
C ARG A 146 1.28 -11.79 18.61
N ASN A 147 1.63 -12.94 18.02
CA ASN A 147 0.81 -14.17 17.96
C ASN A 147 -0.53 -14.01 17.26
N TYR A 148 -0.59 -13.22 16.19
CA TYR A 148 -1.74 -13.22 15.28
C TYR A 148 -1.62 -14.37 14.29
N VAL A 149 -2.74 -14.99 13.99
CA VAL A 149 -2.83 -16.00 12.92
C VAL A 149 -3.14 -15.30 11.61
N TYR A 150 -2.23 -15.46 10.64
CA TYR A 150 -2.49 -15.02 9.26
C TYR A 150 -3.38 -16.03 8.54
N PHE A 151 -4.42 -15.55 7.87
CA PHE A 151 -5.19 -16.35 6.93
C PHE A 151 -5.44 -15.59 5.64
N HIS A 152 -5.70 -16.28 4.55
CA HIS A 152 -6.13 -15.65 3.31
C HIS A 152 -7.67 -15.68 3.21
N ALA A 153 -8.28 -14.52 3.07
CA ALA A 153 -9.70 -14.43 2.77
C ALA A 153 -9.98 -14.89 1.32
N PRO A 154 -11.15 -15.48 1.04
CA PRO A 154 -11.53 -15.81 -0.32
C PRO A 154 -11.57 -14.57 -1.21
N ILE A 155 -10.94 -14.64 -2.38
CA ILE A 155 -11.01 -13.56 -3.38
C ILE A 155 -12.35 -13.56 -4.09
N ILE A 156 -12.88 -14.77 -4.38
CA ILE A 156 -14.20 -14.93 -4.97
C ILE A 156 -15.20 -15.21 -3.85
N THR A 157 -16.22 -14.39 -3.75
CA THR A 157 -17.23 -14.47 -2.70
C THR A 157 -18.63 -14.21 -3.25
N SER A 158 -19.65 -14.71 -2.55
CA SER A 158 -21.05 -14.36 -2.77
C SER A 158 -21.56 -13.34 -1.74
N SER A 159 -20.71 -12.91 -0.79
CA SER A 159 -21.09 -11.99 0.28
C SER A 159 -20.59 -10.59 -0.03
N ASP A 160 -21.48 -9.61 0.03
CA ASP A 160 -21.14 -8.19 0.03
C ASP A 160 -20.99 -7.73 1.49
N CYS A 161 -19.75 -7.61 1.94
CA CYS A 161 -19.43 -7.23 3.33
C CYS A 161 -19.86 -5.79 3.65
N GLU A 162 -19.80 -4.88 2.70
CA GLU A 162 -20.07 -3.46 2.92
C GLU A 162 -21.49 -3.06 2.52
N GLY A 163 -22.23 -3.92 1.80
CA GLY A 163 -23.57 -3.61 1.27
C GLY A 163 -23.56 -2.54 0.19
N ALA A 164 -22.40 -2.23 -0.38
CA ALA A 164 -22.19 -1.10 -1.28
C ALA A 164 -22.49 -1.41 -2.76
N GLY A 165 -22.76 -2.67 -3.11
CA GLY A 165 -23.23 -3.08 -4.44
C GLY A 165 -22.24 -2.92 -5.61
N GLU A 166 -21.01 -2.48 -5.40
CA GLU A 166 -20.02 -2.22 -6.44
C GLU A 166 -18.97 -3.32 -6.56
N MET A 167 -19.42 -4.57 -6.56
CA MET A 167 -18.56 -5.72 -6.76
C MET A 167 -18.34 -6.01 -8.25
N PHE A 168 -17.10 -6.32 -8.63
CA PHE A 168 -16.87 -6.97 -9.93
C PHE A 168 -17.51 -8.35 -9.92
N GLN A 169 -18.34 -8.63 -10.91
CA GLN A 169 -18.97 -9.95 -11.04
C GLN A 169 -17.99 -10.98 -11.64
N VAL A 170 -17.94 -12.16 -11.05
CA VAL A 170 -17.21 -13.33 -11.56
C VAL A 170 -18.21 -14.32 -12.13
N THR A 171 -18.08 -14.62 -13.41
CA THR A 171 -19.00 -15.53 -14.12
C THR A 171 -18.29 -16.33 -15.22
N THR A 172 -18.74 -17.57 -15.42
CA THR A 172 -18.34 -18.42 -16.56
C THR A 172 -19.45 -18.50 -17.62
N LEU A 173 -20.58 -17.83 -17.40
CA LEU A 173 -21.66 -17.76 -18.37
C LEU A 173 -21.23 -16.94 -19.61
N ASP A 174 -21.73 -17.36 -20.77
CA ASP A 174 -21.51 -16.64 -22.02
C ASP A 174 -22.27 -15.30 -22.01
N LEU A 175 -21.54 -14.18 -21.88
CA LEU A 175 -22.09 -12.83 -21.84
C LEU A 175 -22.81 -12.47 -23.15
N ASN A 176 -22.37 -12.96 -24.31
CA ASN A 176 -23.05 -12.74 -25.58
C ASN A 176 -24.42 -13.44 -25.61
N ARG A 177 -24.51 -14.64 -25.04
CA ARG A 177 -25.76 -15.35 -24.89
C ARG A 177 -26.71 -14.64 -23.93
N ILE A 178 -26.22 -14.13 -22.81
CA ILE A 178 -27.00 -13.33 -21.87
C ILE A 178 -27.54 -12.07 -22.58
N ALA A 179 -26.65 -11.33 -23.27
CA ALA A 179 -27.02 -10.11 -23.98
C ALA A 179 -28.08 -10.34 -25.09
N SER A 180 -27.97 -11.46 -25.79
CA SER A 180 -28.90 -11.79 -26.88
C SER A 180 -30.25 -12.35 -26.41
N SER A 181 -30.25 -13.10 -25.29
CA SER A 181 -31.47 -13.74 -24.74
C SER A 181 -32.20 -12.90 -23.71
N GLY A 182 -31.52 -11.92 -23.11
CA GLY A 182 -32.00 -11.14 -21.97
C GLY A 182 -32.20 -11.97 -20.69
N LYS A 183 -31.64 -13.19 -20.62
CA LYS A 183 -31.78 -14.09 -19.47
C LYS A 183 -30.47 -14.27 -18.74
N TYR A 184 -30.46 -13.85 -17.48
CA TYR A 184 -29.39 -14.15 -16.53
C TYR A 184 -29.86 -15.27 -15.59
N GLU A 185 -29.15 -16.40 -15.62
CA GLU A 185 -29.51 -17.64 -14.87
C GLU A 185 -28.32 -18.04 -13.99
N PRO A 186 -28.10 -17.38 -12.85
CA PRO A 186 -26.93 -17.60 -11.99
C PRO A 186 -26.85 -19.03 -11.43
N GLU A 187 -27.96 -19.72 -11.31
CA GLU A 187 -28.02 -21.13 -10.90
C GLU A 187 -27.31 -22.08 -11.89
N LYS A 188 -27.05 -21.61 -13.12
CA LYS A 188 -26.30 -22.34 -14.16
C LYS A 188 -24.82 -21.94 -14.22
N ASP A 189 -24.42 -20.93 -13.45
CA ASP A 189 -23.02 -20.50 -13.38
C ASP A 189 -22.19 -21.49 -12.57
N PHE A 190 -20.85 -21.32 -12.59
CA PHE A 190 -19.88 -22.23 -11.99
C PHE A 190 -20.18 -22.54 -10.52
N TYR A 191 -20.56 -21.55 -9.72
CA TYR A 191 -20.87 -21.69 -8.30
C TYR A 191 -22.37 -21.88 -8.00
N GLY A 192 -23.22 -21.96 -9.02
CA GLY A 192 -24.67 -22.10 -8.86
C GLY A 192 -25.36 -20.86 -8.27
N LYS A 193 -24.70 -19.73 -8.21
CA LYS A 193 -25.18 -18.46 -7.70
C LYS A 193 -24.30 -17.29 -8.20
N THR A 194 -24.78 -16.06 -8.04
CA THR A 194 -23.98 -14.87 -8.34
C THR A 194 -22.78 -14.79 -7.39
N THR A 195 -21.60 -14.56 -7.96
CA THR A 195 -20.36 -14.33 -7.22
C THR A 195 -19.62 -13.11 -7.75
N GLY A 196 -18.79 -12.52 -6.90
CA GLY A 196 -17.98 -11.36 -7.24
C GLY A 196 -16.56 -11.44 -6.66
N LEU A 197 -15.78 -10.43 -6.94
CA LEU A 197 -14.49 -10.22 -6.29
C LEU A 197 -14.71 -9.51 -4.94
N THR A 198 -14.03 -9.97 -3.90
CA THR A 198 -14.20 -9.47 -2.53
C THR A 198 -13.88 -7.97 -2.39
N VAL A 199 -14.67 -7.28 -1.60
CA VAL A 199 -14.44 -5.88 -1.19
C VAL A 199 -13.76 -5.78 0.19
N SER A 200 -13.74 -6.88 0.97
CA SER A 200 -13.13 -6.99 2.31
C SER A 200 -13.10 -8.44 2.76
N GLY A 201 -12.09 -8.82 3.52
CA GLY A 201 -12.01 -10.12 4.18
C GLY A 201 -12.47 -10.11 5.65
N GLN A 202 -13.11 -9.03 6.10
CA GLN A 202 -13.45 -8.82 7.51
C GLN A 202 -14.39 -9.90 8.07
N LEU A 203 -15.48 -10.20 7.37
CA LEU A 203 -16.49 -11.12 7.90
C LEU A 203 -15.91 -12.53 8.12
N GLU A 204 -15.08 -13.00 7.20
CA GLU A 204 -14.35 -14.25 7.34
C GLU A 204 -13.29 -14.16 8.44
N ALA A 205 -12.62 -13.00 8.61
CA ALA A 205 -11.65 -12.79 9.69
C ALA A 205 -12.29 -12.88 11.07
N GLU A 206 -13.51 -12.42 11.25
CA GLU A 206 -14.25 -12.56 12.51
C GLU A 206 -14.48 -14.04 12.88
N THR A 207 -14.67 -14.95 11.89
CA THR A 207 -14.78 -16.38 12.16
C THR A 207 -13.49 -16.95 12.73
N PHE A 208 -12.35 -16.49 12.22
CA PHE A 208 -11.04 -16.88 12.74
C PHE A 208 -10.74 -16.26 14.11
N ALA A 209 -11.10 -15.00 14.32
CA ALA A 209 -10.91 -14.32 15.60
C ALA A 209 -11.65 -15.00 16.75
N THR A 210 -12.85 -15.53 16.51
CA THR A 210 -13.61 -16.28 17.52
C THR A 210 -13.03 -17.67 17.84
N ALA A 211 -12.05 -18.15 17.09
CA ALA A 211 -11.34 -19.40 17.32
C ALA A 211 -9.88 -19.18 17.77
N PHE A 212 -9.18 -18.25 17.17
CA PHE A 212 -7.74 -18.02 17.37
C PHE A 212 -7.43 -16.79 18.24
N LYS A 213 -8.45 -16.04 18.66
CA LYS A 213 -8.38 -14.81 19.46
C LYS A 213 -7.84 -13.60 18.67
N LYS A 214 -6.77 -13.75 17.90
CA LYS A 214 -6.10 -12.70 17.12
C LYS A 214 -5.81 -13.22 15.72
N THR A 215 -6.37 -12.59 14.73
CA THR A 215 -6.16 -12.95 13.33
C THR A 215 -5.96 -11.71 12.48
N TYR A 216 -5.39 -11.88 11.29
CA TYR A 216 -5.36 -10.85 10.28
C TYR A 216 -5.36 -11.43 8.88
N THR A 217 -5.94 -10.70 7.95
CA THR A 217 -5.74 -10.92 6.52
C THR A 217 -4.90 -9.78 5.94
N PHE A 218 -4.10 -10.09 4.94
CA PHE A 218 -3.39 -9.11 4.14
C PHE A 218 -3.45 -9.59 2.70
N GLY A 219 -4.37 -9.04 1.95
CA GLY A 219 -4.72 -9.56 0.65
C GLY A 219 -5.39 -8.56 -0.29
N PRO A 220 -5.58 -8.95 -1.55
CA PRO A 220 -6.21 -8.11 -2.56
C PRO A 220 -7.70 -7.92 -2.27
N THR A 221 -8.15 -6.70 -2.50
CA THR A 221 -9.55 -6.25 -2.47
C THR A 221 -9.88 -5.50 -3.75
N PHE A 222 -11.15 -5.52 -4.13
CA PHE A 222 -11.60 -5.02 -5.41
C PHE A 222 -12.85 -4.17 -5.23
N ARG A 223 -12.87 -2.98 -5.86
CA ARG A 223 -14.05 -2.11 -5.89
C ARG A 223 -14.29 -1.61 -7.30
N ALA A 224 -15.50 -1.83 -7.82
CA ALA A 224 -15.88 -1.44 -9.18
C ALA A 224 -16.32 0.04 -9.29
N GLU A 225 -15.95 0.85 -8.30
CA GLU A 225 -16.26 2.29 -8.28
C GLU A 225 -15.67 3.00 -9.49
N ASN A 226 -16.51 3.76 -10.20
CA ASN A 226 -16.05 4.59 -11.31
C ASN A 226 -15.42 5.90 -10.80
N SER A 227 -14.37 5.76 -9.98
CA SER A 227 -13.65 6.88 -9.37
C SER A 227 -12.27 7.06 -10.02
N ASN A 228 -12.03 8.23 -10.60
CA ASN A 228 -10.78 8.54 -11.29
C ASN A 228 -9.93 9.55 -10.50
N THR A 229 -9.73 9.29 -9.20
CA THR A 229 -8.94 10.14 -8.33
C THR A 229 -7.48 9.65 -8.20
N LYS A 230 -6.66 10.42 -7.50
CA LYS A 230 -5.26 10.05 -7.19
C LYS A 230 -5.13 8.97 -6.10
N VAL A 231 -6.19 8.69 -5.36
CA VAL A 231 -6.16 7.80 -4.18
C VAL A 231 -7.05 6.56 -4.33
N HIS A 232 -7.69 6.37 -5.48
CA HIS A 232 -8.53 5.20 -5.77
C HIS A 232 -7.93 4.33 -6.89
N ALA A 233 -7.99 3.03 -6.66
CA ALA A 233 -7.73 1.99 -7.65
C ALA A 233 -8.79 0.91 -7.47
N SER A 234 -9.12 0.18 -8.53
CA SER A 234 -10.12 -0.89 -8.48
C SER A 234 -9.59 -2.23 -7.95
N GLU A 235 -8.27 -2.36 -7.85
CA GLU A 235 -7.57 -3.45 -7.15
C GLU A 235 -6.52 -2.83 -6.24
N PHE A 236 -6.56 -3.17 -4.95
CA PHE A 236 -5.64 -2.71 -3.92
C PHE A 236 -5.53 -3.76 -2.83
N TRP A 237 -4.64 -3.57 -1.86
CA TRP A 237 -4.44 -4.54 -0.79
C TRP A 237 -4.90 -3.96 0.55
N MET A 238 -5.65 -4.77 1.30
CA MET A 238 -6.12 -4.42 2.64
C MET A 238 -5.39 -5.23 3.70
N ILE A 239 -5.10 -4.58 4.82
CA ILE A 239 -4.67 -5.19 6.07
C ILE A 239 -5.87 -5.12 7.01
N GLU A 240 -6.39 -6.27 7.44
CA GLU A 240 -7.63 -6.36 8.20
C GLU A 240 -7.47 -7.33 9.38
N PRO A 241 -6.99 -6.85 10.54
CA PRO A 241 -6.96 -7.66 11.76
C PRO A 241 -8.31 -7.66 12.45
N GLU A 242 -8.64 -8.79 13.12
CA GLU A 242 -9.79 -8.96 14.00
C GLU A 242 -9.34 -9.59 15.31
N ILE A 243 -9.80 -9.02 16.43
CA ILE A 243 -9.30 -9.33 17.76
C ILE A 243 -10.46 -9.59 18.73
N SER A 244 -10.57 -10.81 19.25
CA SER A 244 -11.53 -11.15 20.30
C SER A 244 -11.07 -10.65 21.67
N PHE A 245 -12.04 -10.32 22.51
CA PHE A 245 -11.83 -9.75 23.85
C PHE A 245 -11.11 -8.39 23.81
N CYS A 246 -11.38 -7.61 22.77
CA CYS A 246 -10.83 -6.29 22.52
C CYS A 246 -11.98 -5.32 22.27
N ASP A 247 -12.07 -4.24 23.02
CA ASP A 247 -13.01 -3.15 22.82
C ASP A 247 -12.46 -2.09 21.86
N LEU A 248 -13.21 -1.03 21.61
CA LEU A 248 -12.82 0.06 20.73
C LEU A 248 -11.52 0.76 21.19
N GLU A 249 -11.32 0.94 22.50
CA GLU A 249 -10.11 1.59 23.02
C GLU A 249 -8.88 0.72 22.78
N GLY A 250 -8.99 -0.59 23.00
CA GLY A 250 -7.94 -1.56 22.70
C GLY A 250 -7.63 -1.64 21.20
N ASP A 251 -8.64 -1.49 20.34
CA ASP A 251 -8.46 -1.46 18.88
C ASP A 251 -7.63 -0.23 18.45
N MET A 252 -7.96 0.95 18.98
CA MET A 252 -7.18 2.17 18.75
C MET A 252 -5.73 2.05 19.24
N ASP A 253 -5.47 1.37 20.36
CA ASP A 253 -4.12 1.10 20.83
C ASP A 253 -3.32 0.27 19.83
N ILE A 254 -3.96 -0.75 19.23
CA ILE A 254 -3.33 -1.63 18.23
C ILE A 254 -3.09 -0.86 16.92
N MET A 255 -4.06 -0.04 16.47
CA MET A 255 -3.91 0.80 15.28
C MET A 255 -2.70 1.75 15.41
N GLU A 256 -2.59 2.44 16.55
CA GLU A 256 -1.47 3.35 16.83
C GLU A 256 -0.13 2.61 16.89
N ASP A 257 -0.05 1.50 17.64
CA ASP A 257 1.17 0.70 17.79
C ASP A 257 1.64 0.12 16.45
N MET A 258 0.70 -0.40 15.64
CA MET A 258 1.01 -0.95 14.32
C MET A 258 1.56 0.11 13.37
N LEU A 259 0.91 1.28 13.28
CA LEU A 259 1.36 2.35 12.39
C LEU A 259 2.75 2.83 12.75
N LYS A 260 3.00 3.08 14.03
CA LYS A 260 4.31 3.50 14.53
C LYS A 260 5.39 2.45 14.28
N TYR A 261 5.07 1.18 14.49
CA TYR A 261 5.99 0.07 14.23
C TYR A 261 6.37 -0.02 12.75
N VAL A 262 5.39 -0.02 11.84
CA VAL A 262 5.65 -0.15 10.39
C VAL A 262 6.47 1.02 9.87
N VAL A 263 6.12 2.25 10.26
CA VAL A 263 6.87 3.45 9.86
C VAL A 263 8.30 3.40 10.38
N SER A 264 8.50 3.07 11.67
CA SER A 264 9.85 2.92 12.26
C SER A 264 10.66 1.85 11.53
N TYR A 265 10.05 0.70 11.25
CA TYR A 265 10.71 -0.39 10.55
C TYR A 265 11.18 0.00 9.14
N VAL A 266 10.36 0.75 8.41
CA VAL A 266 10.73 1.28 7.08
C VAL A 266 11.88 2.26 7.19
N LEU A 267 11.83 3.22 8.12
CA LEU A 267 12.90 4.20 8.34
C LEU A 267 14.24 3.53 8.70
N GLU A 268 14.21 2.40 9.40
CA GLU A 268 15.40 1.64 9.79
C GLU A 268 15.94 0.74 8.67
N ASN A 269 15.06 0.10 7.89
CA ASN A 269 15.42 -0.97 6.96
C ASN A 269 15.45 -0.56 5.48
N ALA A 270 14.98 0.66 5.14
CA ALA A 270 15.00 1.24 3.80
C ALA A 270 15.66 2.63 3.79
N LYS A 271 16.77 2.79 4.51
CA LYS A 271 17.40 4.10 4.76
C LYS A 271 17.79 4.85 3.49
N ASP A 272 18.36 4.16 2.52
CA ASP A 272 18.86 4.79 1.29
C ASP A 272 17.69 5.18 0.38
N GLU A 273 16.67 4.32 0.30
CA GLU A 273 15.42 4.59 -0.40
C GLU A 273 14.69 5.78 0.20
N MET A 274 14.58 5.83 1.54
CA MET A 274 13.92 6.94 2.25
C MET A 274 14.68 8.26 2.09
N LYS A 275 16.01 8.26 2.10
CA LYS A 275 16.82 9.45 1.79
C LYS A 275 16.57 9.93 0.36
N PHE A 276 16.49 9.01 -0.60
CA PHE A 276 16.17 9.36 -1.97
C PHE A 276 14.78 9.98 -2.10
N LEU A 277 13.78 9.40 -1.45
CA LEU A 277 12.40 9.91 -1.47
C LEU A 277 12.29 11.28 -0.79
N ASP A 278 12.96 11.47 0.36
CA ASP A 278 13.03 12.76 1.05
C ASP A 278 13.67 13.87 0.19
N GLN A 279 14.70 13.53 -0.57
CA GLN A 279 15.41 14.49 -1.41
C GLN A 279 14.66 14.83 -2.70
N PHE A 280 14.04 13.83 -3.35
CA PHE A 280 13.56 13.96 -4.73
C PHE A 280 12.04 13.89 -4.90
N VAL A 281 11.30 13.46 -3.89
CA VAL A 281 9.84 13.31 -3.93
C VAL A 281 9.16 14.30 -3.00
N GLU A 282 9.39 14.19 -1.69
CA GLU A 282 8.80 15.06 -0.68
C GLU A 282 9.87 15.51 0.33
N LYS A 283 10.31 16.76 0.22
CA LYS A 283 11.33 17.29 1.13
C LYS A 283 10.79 17.36 2.57
N GLY A 284 11.54 16.80 3.52
CA GLY A 284 11.16 16.71 4.93
C GLY A 284 10.31 15.48 5.25
N LEU A 285 10.23 14.50 4.34
CA LEU A 285 9.48 13.25 4.52
C LEU A 285 9.94 12.48 5.75
N ILE A 286 11.25 12.32 5.94
CA ILE A 286 11.82 11.59 7.09
C ILE A 286 11.45 12.29 8.40
N ASP A 287 11.51 13.62 8.46
CA ASP A 287 11.12 14.39 9.64
C ASP A 287 9.61 14.26 9.93
N LYS A 288 8.77 14.29 8.88
CA LYS A 288 7.32 14.06 8.99
C LYS A 288 7.03 12.70 9.62
N LEU A 289 7.63 11.64 9.10
CA LEU A 289 7.44 10.27 9.59
C LEU A 289 8.00 10.07 10.99
N THR A 290 9.14 10.68 11.31
CA THR A 290 9.73 10.65 12.65
C THR A 290 8.83 11.36 13.68
N ARG A 291 8.22 12.49 13.31
CA ARG A 291 7.22 13.16 14.16
C ARG A 291 6.01 12.27 14.43
N LEU A 292 5.46 11.60 13.39
CA LEU A 292 4.36 10.66 13.57
C LEU A 292 4.69 9.59 14.62
N VAL A 293 5.84 8.92 14.47
CA VAL A 293 6.27 7.85 15.39
C VAL A 293 6.36 8.33 16.84
N ASN A 294 6.81 9.57 17.05
CA ASN A 294 7.02 10.15 18.39
C ASN A 294 5.80 10.93 18.92
N SER A 295 4.74 11.11 18.12
CA SER A 295 3.54 11.82 18.54
C SER A 295 2.63 10.95 19.40
N LYS A 296 1.78 11.58 20.20
CA LYS A 296 0.63 10.96 20.83
C LYS A 296 -0.58 11.23 19.96
N PHE A 297 -1.37 10.19 19.69
CA PHE A 297 -2.58 10.32 18.89
C PHE A 297 -3.74 10.81 19.77
N THR A 298 -4.46 11.79 19.28
CA THR A 298 -5.64 12.34 19.98
C THR A 298 -6.84 11.42 19.74
N ARG A 299 -7.69 11.23 20.75
CA ARG A 299 -8.97 10.50 20.63
C ARG A 299 -10.10 11.46 20.93
N ILE A 300 -11.06 11.59 20.01
CA ILE A 300 -12.18 12.53 20.12
C ILE A 300 -13.45 11.94 19.52
N ASP A 301 -14.60 12.28 20.06
CA ASP A 301 -15.87 11.84 19.52
C ASP A 301 -16.27 12.66 18.27
N HIS A 302 -16.91 12.03 17.30
CA HIS A 302 -17.36 12.68 16.05
C HIS A 302 -18.20 13.94 16.35
N LYS A 303 -19.09 13.91 17.33
CA LYS A 303 -19.91 15.05 17.74
C LYS A 303 -19.06 16.26 18.13
N ASP A 304 -17.96 16.03 18.85
CA ASP A 304 -17.06 17.09 19.29
C ASP A 304 -16.23 17.64 18.11
N VAL A 305 -15.86 16.78 17.15
CA VAL A 305 -15.23 17.20 15.88
C VAL A 305 -16.15 18.15 15.13
N ILE A 306 -17.42 17.80 14.95
CA ILE A 306 -18.41 18.67 14.28
C ILE A 306 -18.54 20.02 15.04
N THR A 307 -18.50 19.99 16.36
CA THR A 307 -18.55 21.20 17.18
C THR A 307 -17.33 22.10 16.94
N ILE A 308 -16.13 21.53 16.87
CA ILE A 308 -14.89 22.26 16.56
C ILE A 308 -14.97 22.88 15.16
N LEU A 309 -15.39 22.10 14.16
CA LEU A 309 -15.50 22.56 12.78
C LEU A 309 -16.52 23.72 12.62
N LYS A 310 -17.69 23.62 13.24
CA LYS A 310 -18.73 24.67 13.23
C LYS A 310 -18.29 25.97 13.92
N ASN A 311 -17.39 25.89 14.87
CA ASN A 311 -16.84 27.05 15.57
C ASN A 311 -15.56 27.61 14.95
N ALA A 312 -15.04 26.97 13.88
CA ALA A 312 -13.85 27.44 13.19
C ALA A 312 -14.15 28.71 12.36
N ASP A 313 -13.22 29.66 12.36
CA ASP A 313 -13.28 30.84 11.47
C ASP A 313 -12.76 30.46 10.07
N VAL A 314 -13.45 29.53 9.40
CA VAL A 314 -13.12 29.01 8.07
C VAL A 314 -14.41 28.99 7.25
N LYS A 315 -14.29 29.38 5.98
CA LYS A 315 -15.36 29.18 5.00
C LYS A 315 -15.16 27.82 4.35
N TRP A 316 -16.05 26.91 4.69
CA TRP A 316 -16.02 25.54 4.15
C TRP A 316 -16.56 25.48 2.72
N GLU A 317 -16.07 24.56 1.93
CA GLU A 317 -16.68 24.14 0.66
C GLU A 317 -17.89 23.26 0.94
N PHE A 318 -17.77 22.37 1.95
CA PHE A 318 -18.84 21.52 2.47
C PHE A 318 -19.08 21.88 3.93
N GLU A 319 -20.29 22.36 4.26
CA GLU A 319 -20.61 22.72 5.64
C GLU A 319 -20.62 21.46 6.54
N PRO A 320 -19.92 21.50 7.70
CA PRO A 320 -19.88 20.33 8.58
C PRO A 320 -21.24 20.13 9.30
N GLU A 321 -21.88 19.00 9.07
CA GLU A 321 -23.16 18.65 9.68
C GLU A 321 -23.07 17.34 10.46
N TYR A 322 -23.77 17.29 11.61
CA TYR A 322 -23.89 16.05 12.37
C TYR A 322 -24.79 15.06 11.63
N GLY A 323 -24.33 13.83 11.47
CA GLY A 323 -25.05 12.79 10.71
C GLY A 323 -24.54 12.62 9.27
N GLU A 324 -23.64 13.47 8.82
CA GLU A 324 -22.96 13.37 7.54
C GLU A 324 -21.49 12.97 7.72
N ASP A 325 -20.87 12.49 6.66
CA ASP A 325 -19.45 12.15 6.65
C ASP A 325 -18.56 13.39 6.68
N ILE A 326 -17.29 13.24 7.06
CA ILE A 326 -16.33 14.35 7.11
C ILE A 326 -15.65 14.52 5.75
N ALA A 327 -15.67 15.75 5.23
CA ALA A 327 -14.97 16.06 3.98
C ALA A 327 -13.44 16.16 4.21
N LYS A 328 -12.66 16.01 3.13
CA LYS A 328 -11.18 16.09 3.18
C LYS A 328 -10.64 17.41 3.77
N GLU A 329 -11.35 18.50 3.58
CA GLU A 329 -10.97 19.78 4.19
C GLU A 329 -11.14 19.77 5.72
N HIS A 330 -12.14 19.03 6.23
CA HIS A 330 -12.38 18.83 7.64
C HIS A 330 -11.30 17.93 8.28
N GLU A 331 -10.96 16.79 7.62
CA GLU A 331 -9.88 15.90 8.04
C GLU A 331 -8.56 16.67 8.19
N LYS A 332 -8.23 17.49 7.18
CA LYS A 332 -7.06 18.33 7.20
C LYS A 332 -7.08 19.33 8.36
N TYR A 333 -8.19 20.05 8.53
CA TYR A 333 -8.33 21.04 9.60
C TYR A 333 -8.17 20.39 10.99
N ILE A 334 -8.81 19.25 11.24
CA ILE A 334 -8.77 18.57 12.53
C ILE A 334 -7.36 18.09 12.86
N THR A 335 -6.65 17.51 11.90
CA THR A 335 -5.25 17.09 12.10
C THR A 335 -4.31 18.27 12.34
N GLU A 336 -4.55 19.41 11.71
CA GLU A 336 -3.82 20.67 11.95
C GLU A 336 -4.17 21.27 13.32
N TYR A 337 -5.45 21.27 13.70
CA TYR A 337 -5.94 21.77 14.99
C TYR A 337 -5.30 21.05 16.17
N PHE A 338 -5.21 19.71 16.11
CA PHE A 338 -4.56 18.91 17.14
C PHE A 338 -3.04 18.73 16.93
N ASN A 339 -2.50 19.27 15.84
CA ASN A 339 -1.09 19.16 15.46
C ASN A 339 -0.56 17.70 15.47
N GLY A 340 -1.35 16.77 14.97
CA GLY A 340 -1.00 15.35 14.94
C GLY A 340 -2.13 14.43 14.48
N PRO A 341 -1.92 13.11 14.55
CA PRO A 341 -2.95 12.14 14.21
C PRO A 341 -4.12 12.17 15.20
N VAL A 342 -5.32 11.94 14.68
CA VAL A 342 -6.58 12.01 15.43
C VAL A 342 -7.42 10.77 15.16
N PHE A 343 -7.79 10.06 16.20
CA PHE A 343 -8.85 9.07 16.17
C PHE A 343 -10.20 9.78 16.37
N ILE A 344 -11.08 9.69 15.40
CA ILE A 344 -12.45 10.17 15.45
C ILE A 344 -13.34 8.97 15.72
N LYS A 345 -13.98 8.92 16.87
CA LYS A 345 -14.79 7.77 17.32
C LYS A 345 -16.26 8.11 17.57
N ASN A 346 -17.07 7.08 17.79
CA ASN A 346 -18.50 7.20 18.09
C ASN A 346 -19.28 7.95 17.00
N TRP A 347 -19.25 7.40 15.80
CA TRP A 347 -19.89 7.95 14.63
C TRP A 347 -21.41 7.75 14.61
N PRO A 348 -22.19 8.60 13.93
CA PRO A 348 -23.62 8.38 13.72
C PRO A 348 -23.88 7.04 13.03
N LYS A 349 -24.83 6.25 13.55
CA LYS A 349 -25.09 4.88 13.06
C LYS A 349 -25.57 4.82 11.61
N ASP A 350 -26.24 5.87 11.13
CA ASP A 350 -26.89 5.86 9.83
C ASP A 350 -25.93 6.00 8.65
N ILE A 351 -24.69 6.44 8.92
CA ILE A 351 -23.61 6.56 7.93
C ILE A 351 -22.54 5.46 8.07
N LYS A 352 -22.74 4.49 8.95
CA LYS A 352 -21.76 3.42 9.21
C LYS A 352 -22.37 2.03 8.98
N ALA A 353 -21.50 1.04 8.76
CA ALA A 353 -21.88 -0.32 8.39
C ALA A 353 -22.69 -1.06 9.46
N PHE A 354 -23.45 -2.06 9.03
CA PHE A 354 -24.43 -2.79 9.83
C PHE A 354 -23.83 -3.56 11.02
N TYR A 355 -22.59 -4.01 10.88
CA TYR A 355 -21.91 -4.87 11.85
C TYR A 355 -21.28 -4.13 13.02
N MET A 356 -21.30 -2.81 13.01
CA MET A 356 -20.67 -2.00 14.05
C MET A 356 -21.55 -1.97 15.32
N LYS A 357 -20.90 -2.05 16.49
CA LYS A 357 -21.58 -2.06 17.79
C LYS A 357 -22.38 -0.78 17.99
N GLN A 358 -23.68 -0.93 18.28
CA GLN A 358 -24.53 0.20 18.65
C GLN A 358 -24.25 0.63 20.09
N ASN A 359 -23.95 1.91 20.29
CA ASN A 359 -23.78 2.51 21.61
C ASN A 359 -25.09 2.61 22.37
N GLU A 360 -25.01 2.84 23.70
CA GLU A 360 -26.19 2.90 24.57
C GLU A 360 -27.12 4.11 24.30
N ASP A 361 -26.59 5.15 23.64
CA ASP A 361 -27.37 6.33 23.23
C ASP A 361 -28.40 6.02 22.12
N GLY A 362 -28.24 4.88 21.43
CA GLY A 362 -29.11 4.46 20.33
C GLY A 362 -28.93 5.26 19.03
N GLU A 363 -28.04 6.24 18.99
CA GLU A 363 -27.79 7.15 17.87
C GLU A 363 -26.41 6.90 17.20
N THR A 364 -25.42 6.44 17.98
CA THR A 364 -24.06 6.26 17.52
C THR A 364 -23.63 4.78 17.53
N VAL A 365 -22.54 4.50 16.82
CA VAL A 365 -21.85 3.22 16.82
C VAL A 365 -20.39 3.39 17.26
N ALA A 366 -19.82 2.34 17.85
CA ALA A 366 -18.43 2.29 18.28
C ALA A 366 -17.49 2.10 17.05
N ALA A 367 -17.60 3.01 16.10
CA ALA A 367 -16.70 3.15 14.95
C ALA A 367 -15.54 4.08 15.28
N VAL A 368 -14.45 3.93 14.57
CA VAL A 368 -13.29 4.81 14.66
C VAL A 368 -12.61 4.94 13.29
N ASP A 369 -12.24 6.17 12.94
CA ASP A 369 -11.41 6.47 11.79
C ASP A 369 -10.14 7.18 12.29
N LEU A 370 -8.97 6.82 11.77
CA LEU A 370 -7.69 7.44 12.08
C LEU A 370 -7.33 8.43 10.99
N GLU A 371 -7.37 9.70 11.32
CA GLU A 371 -6.92 10.79 10.49
C GLU A 371 -5.44 11.11 10.72
N VAL A 372 -4.67 11.18 9.66
CA VAL A 372 -3.23 11.44 9.72
C VAL A 372 -2.88 12.71 8.95
N PRO A 373 -2.06 13.63 9.51
CA PRO A 373 -1.68 14.86 8.83
C PRO A 373 -1.12 14.63 7.42
N GLY A 374 -1.76 15.19 6.41
CA GLY A 374 -1.35 15.09 5.01
C GLY A 374 -1.80 13.82 4.27
N ALA A 375 -2.48 12.88 4.94
CA ALA A 375 -3.04 11.69 4.32
C ALA A 375 -4.58 11.65 4.39
N GLY A 376 -5.19 12.30 5.41
CA GLY A 376 -6.59 12.11 5.74
C GLY A 376 -6.83 10.77 6.43
N GLU A 377 -7.99 10.16 6.22
CA GLU A 377 -8.32 8.84 6.74
C GLU A 377 -7.34 7.78 6.22
N LEU A 378 -6.59 7.18 7.14
CA LEU A 378 -5.64 6.11 6.85
C LEU A 378 -6.14 4.72 7.26
N MET A 379 -6.89 4.63 8.35
CA MET A 379 -7.48 3.40 8.88
C MET A 379 -8.90 3.67 9.34
N GLY A 380 -9.80 2.71 9.08
CA GLY A 380 -11.14 2.69 9.63
C GLY A 380 -11.39 1.40 10.39
N GLY A 381 -12.05 1.46 11.55
CA GLY A 381 -12.29 0.30 12.39
C GLY A 381 -13.55 0.44 13.24
N SER A 382 -13.87 -0.62 13.98
CA SER A 382 -14.95 -0.58 14.96
C SER A 382 -14.87 -1.73 15.95
N GLN A 383 -15.47 -1.56 17.10
CA GLN A 383 -15.99 -2.68 17.86
C GLN A 383 -17.17 -3.28 17.09
N ARG A 384 -17.23 -4.61 17.02
CA ARG A 384 -18.28 -5.34 16.30
C ARG A 384 -19.49 -5.56 17.19
N GLU A 385 -20.69 -5.60 16.62
CA GLU A 385 -21.91 -5.89 17.40
C GLU A 385 -21.90 -7.34 17.85
N GLU A 386 -21.85 -7.56 19.16
CA GLU A 386 -21.87 -8.87 19.78
C GLU A 386 -23.26 -9.39 20.10
N SER A 387 -24.30 -8.52 20.11
CA SER A 387 -25.68 -8.91 20.34
C SER A 387 -26.35 -9.41 19.05
N TYR A 388 -26.80 -10.66 19.07
CA TYR A 388 -27.58 -11.24 17.98
C TYR A 388 -28.82 -10.41 17.64
N GLU A 389 -29.58 -10.03 18.67
CA GLU A 389 -30.85 -9.29 18.51
C GLU A 389 -30.61 -7.91 17.91
N LYS A 390 -29.60 -7.18 18.37
CA LYS A 390 -29.26 -5.86 17.84
C LYS A 390 -28.77 -5.96 16.39
N LEU A 391 -27.92 -6.94 16.08
CA LEU A 391 -27.41 -7.17 14.73
C LEU A 391 -28.52 -7.49 13.75
N VAL A 392 -29.43 -8.44 14.11
CA VAL A 392 -30.61 -8.80 13.30
C VAL A 392 -31.49 -7.59 13.07
N LYS A 393 -31.80 -6.83 14.13
CA LYS A 393 -32.60 -5.62 14.02
C LYS A 393 -31.97 -4.62 13.03
N ARG A 394 -30.66 -4.41 13.10
CA ARG A 394 -29.97 -3.48 12.20
C ARG A 394 -30.01 -3.97 10.74
N MET A 395 -29.84 -5.27 10.51
CA MET A 395 -29.99 -5.85 9.18
C MET A 395 -31.42 -5.67 8.64
N ASP A 396 -32.44 -5.81 9.48
CA ASP A 396 -33.84 -5.55 9.10
C ASP A 396 -34.09 -4.08 8.75
N GLU A 397 -33.54 -3.14 9.53
CA GLU A 397 -33.62 -1.70 9.26
C GLU A 397 -33.03 -1.34 7.89
N LEU A 398 -31.95 -2.04 7.48
CA LEU A 398 -31.28 -1.84 6.20
C LEU A 398 -31.82 -2.71 5.05
N GLY A 399 -32.83 -3.56 5.31
CA GLY A 399 -33.43 -4.43 4.31
C GLY A 399 -32.48 -5.52 3.79
N MET A 400 -31.51 -5.95 4.59
CA MET A 400 -30.50 -6.93 4.20
C MET A 400 -31.05 -8.36 4.21
N ASN A 401 -30.55 -9.20 3.29
CA ASN A 401 -30.88 -10.63 3.25
C ASN A 401 -30.12 -11.41 4.33
N LYS A 402 -30.81 -11.73 5.42
CA LYS A 402 -30.21 -12.47 6.57
C LYS A 402 -29.86 -13.91 6.25
N GLU A 403 -30.50 -14.54 5.25
CA GLU A 403 -30.19 -15.92 4.88
C GLU A 403 -28.77 -16.04 4.28
N GLU A 404 -28.35 -15.06 3.51
CA GLU A 404 -26.99 -15.02 2.94
C GLU A 404 -25.89 -14.86 3.99
N LEU A 405 -26.20 -14.20 5.12
CA LEU A 405 -25.31 -13.94 6.24
C LEU A 405 -25.64 -14.78 7.49
N SER A 406 -26.40 -15.87 7.33
CA SER A 406 -26.77 -16.75 8.46
C SER A 406 -25.56 -17.28 9.21
N TRP A 407 -24.50 -17.65 8.48
CA TRP A 407 -23.23 -18.12 9.05
C TRP A 407 -22.52 -17.04 9.90
N TYR A 408 -22.64 -15.78 9.51
CA TYR A 408 -22.10 -14.63 10.26
C TYR A 408 -22.90 -14.36 11.53
N LEU A 409 -24.24 -14.47 11.45
CA LEU A 409 -25.12 -14.38 12.60
C LEU A 409 -24.88 -15.49 13.63
N ASP A 410 -24.48 -16.69 13.19
CA ASP A 410 -24.15 -17.81 14.07
C ASP A 410 -22.99 -17.51 15.03
N LEU A 411 -22.07 -16.63 14.67
CA LEU A 411 -20.98 -16.18 15.55
C LEU A 411 -21.52 -15.48 16.82
N ARG A 412 -22.74 -14.93 16.76
CA ARG A 412 -23.40 -14.29 17.90
C ARG A 412 -24.22 -15.26 18.73
N LYS A 413 -24.57 -16.42 18.16
CA LYS A 413 -25.29 -17.49 18.86
C LYS A 413 -24.37 -18.44 19.61
N TYR A 414 -23.20 -18.72 19.07
CA TYR A 414 -22.32 -19.79 19.52
C TYR A 414 -21.08 -19.26 20.25
N GLY A 415 -21.31 -18.54 21.35
CA GLY A 415 -20.23 -18.07 22.22
C GLY A 415 -19.64 -16.73 21.79
N THR A 416 -20.51 -15.76 21.63
CA THR A 416 -20.11 -14.37 21.30
C THR A 416 -19.20 -13.76 22.35
N CYS A 417 -18.41 -12.80 21.95
CA CYS A 417 -17.57 -11.99 22.82
C CYS A 417 -17.42 -10.58 22.27
N VAL A 418 -17.01 -9.64 23.11
CA VAL A 418 -16.52 -8.32 22.67
C VAL A 418 -15.35 -8.55 21.73
N HIS A 419 -15.39 -7.99 20.53
CA HIS A 419 -14.31 -8.07 19.56
C HIS A 419 -14.32 -6.83 18.66
N SER A 420 -13.16 -6.51 18.13
CA SER A 420 -12.91 -5.33 17.32
C SER A 420 -11.95 -5.65 16.19
N GLY A 421 -11.93 -4.77 15.21
CA GLY A 421 -10.98 -4.84 14.13
C GLY A 421 -11.00 -3.59 13.28
N PHE A 422 -10.01 -3.48 12.40
CA PHE A 422 -9.87 -2.33 11.52
C PHE A 422 -9.36 -2.72 10.15
N GLY A 423 -9.54 -1.85 9.19
CA GLY A 423 -8.98 -1.95 7.85
C GLY A 423 -7.98 -0.85 7.58
N MET A 424 -6.87 -1.19 6.93
CA MET A 424 -5.91 -0.23 6.39
C MET A 424 -5.58 -0.56 4.94
N GLY A 425 -5.83 0.39 4.04
CA GLY A 425 -5.39 0.27 2.66
C GLY A 425 -3.87 0.35 2.57
N PHE A 426 -3.22 -0.70 2.07
CA PHE A 426 -1.76 -0.74 1.98
C PHE A 426 -1.20 0.35 1.08
N GLU A 427 -1.86 0.65 -0.01
CA GLU A 427 -1.46 1.70 -0.94
C GLU A 427 -1.59 3.09 -0.34
N ARG A 428 -2.61 3.36 0.49
CA ARG A 428 -2.72 4.63 1.24
C ARG A 428 -1.54 4.80 2.20
N LEU A 429 -1.18 3.74 2.92
CA LEU A 429 0.01 3.73 3.77
C LEU A 429 1.28 4.02 2.95
N LEU A 430 1.44 3.40 1.78
CA LEU A 430 2.60 3.62 0.92
C LEU A 430 2.66 5.04 0.35
N ILE A 431 1.55 5.62 -0.06
CA ILE A 431 1.46 7.04 -0.43
C ILE A 431 2.01 7.90 0.70
N TYR A 432 1.56 7.65 1.92
CA TYR A 432 1.98 8.41 3.09
C TYR A 432 3.47 8.25 3.41
N ILE A 433 3.99 7.02 3.40
CA ILE A 433 5.39 6.70 3.73
C ILE A 433 6.36 7.17 2.63
N THR A 434 5.96 7.11 1.36
CA THR A 434 6.86 7.43 0.23
C THR A 434 6.79 8.89 -0.22
N GLY A 435 5.77 9.65 0.20
CA GLY A 435 5.51 10.99 -0.31
C GLY A 435 4.99 11.02 -1.76
N ILE A 436 4.68 9.87 -2.33
CA ILE A 436 4.06 9.78 -3.66
C ILE A 436 2.60 10.24 -3.55
N ASP A 437 2.16 11.07 -4.51
CA ASP A 437 0.82 11.66 -4.48
C ASP A 437 -0.24 10.93 -5.32
N ASN A 438 0.11 9.77 -5.91
CA ASN A 438 -0.80 9.03 -6.79
C ASN A 438 -0.67 7.52 -6.58
N ILE A 439 -1.79 6.89 -6.26
CA ILE A 439 -1.88 5.44 -5.99
C ILE A 439 -1.32 4.58 -7.14
N ARG A 440 -1.44 5.05 -8.40
CA ARG A 440 -0.91 4.34 -9.57
C ARG A 440 0.61 4.17 -9.54
N ASP A 441 1.29 4.96 -8.71
CA ASP A 441 2.76 4.97 -8.62
C ASP A 441 3.29 4.16 -7.43
N VAL A 442 2.42 3.64 -6.58
CA VAL A 442 2.77 2.71 -5.49
C VAL A 442 2.26 1.27 -5.73
N ILE A 443 1.52 1.06 -6.81
CA ILE A 443 1.05 -0.26 -7.28
C ILE A 443 1.93 -0.69 -8.47
N PRO A 444 2.45 -1.93 -8.51
CA PRO A 444 3.26 -2.41 -9.64
C PRO A 444 2.57 -2.28 -10.99
N TYR A 445 1.35 -2.76 -11.11
CA TYR A 445 0.49 -2.71 -12.30
C TYR A 445 -0.92 -2.24 -11.87
N PRO A 446 -1.18 -0.94 -11.85
CA PRO A 446 -2.43 -0.40 -11.31
C PRO A 446 -3.63 -0.77 -12.18
N ARG A 447 -4.75 -1.13 -11.53
CA ARG A 447 -6.06 -1.32 -12.14
C ARG A 447 -6.93 -0.13 -11.78
N THR A 448 -7.37 0.61 -12.79
CA THR A 448 -8.22 1.80 -12.62
C THR A 448 -9.21 1.88 -13.77
N PRO A 449 -10.30 2.67 -13.66
CA PRO A 449 -11.22 2.82 -14.78
C PRO A 449 -10.50 3.15 -16.09
N GLY A 450 -10.79 2.37 -17.13
CA GLY A 450 -10.17 2.51 -18.45
C GLY A 450 -8.73 2.03 -18.58
N ASN A 451 -8.13 1.42 -17.53
CA ASN A 451 -6.75 0.94 -17.58
C ASN A 451 -6.60 -0.44 -16.92
N CYS A 452 -6.22 -1.41 -17.74
CA CYS A 452 -5.87 -2.78 -17.32
C CYS A 452 -4.68 -3.30 -18.15
N GLU A 453 -3.72 -2.40 -18.44
CA GLU A 453 -2.52 -2.72 -19.23
C GLU A 453 -1.50 -3.51 -18.38
N PHE A 454 -0.78 -4.43 -19.05
CA PHE A 454 0.18 -5.40 -18.50
C PHE A 454 -0.49 -6.55 -17.71
#